data_d0ef4f59a8d946cc86cbcd31e806a9e7
#
_entry.id   d0ef4f59a8d946cc86cbcd31e806a9e7
#
_cell.length_a   1.000
_cell.length_b   1.000
_cell.length_c   1.000
_cell.angle_alpha   90.00
_cell.angle_beta   90.00
_cell.angle_gamma   90.00
#
_symmetry.space_group_name_H-M   'P 1'
#
loop_
_entity.id
_entity.type
_entity.pdbx_description
1 polymer ?
#
loop_
_entity_poly.entity_id
_entity_poly.type
_entity_poly.pdbx_seq_one_letter_code
_entity_poly.pdbx_strand_id
1 'polypeptide(L)'
;MKIAFLDIETTRLVADNGLGFILCCSMKIWHEKKIKTVRIDASKDYKKCLYNDTFVVDGIADWLIKEDPEVIVTYNGDFFDIPYINTRRLGANKKPLPPCRYMDHFKTSRYNLKLHSMGLNAMAEHLGVVHHKTRFEPIVWQRAMFGSKPDLDKIVHHCELDIVVLEECHDKVLPVLRKLKGVL
;
A
#
# COMPACT_ATOMS: atom_id res chain seq x y z
N MET A 1 -9.83 -15.95 -10.38
CA MET A 1 -9.85 -14.89 -9.34
C MET A 1 -8.69 -13.94 -9.60
N LYS A 2 -8.98 -12.69 -9.88
CA LYS A 2 -7.97 -11.65 -10.11
C LYS A 2 -7.64 -11.00 -8.76
N ILE A 3 -6.40 -11.14 -8.31
CA ILE A 3 -5.91 -10.63 -7.05
C ILE A 3 -4.97 -9.45 -7.32
N ALA A 4 -5.11 -8.39 -6.56
CA ALA A 4 -4.21 -7.25 -6.57
C ALA A 4 -3.55 -7.06 -5.21
N PHE A 5 -2.35 -6.51 -5.21
CA PHE A 5 -1.63 -6.03 -4.02
C PHE A 5 -1.64 -4.52 -4.02
N LEU A 6 -1.77 -3.92 -2.85
CA LEU A 6 -1.79 -2.46 -2.68
C LEU A 6 -1.07 -2.07 -1.39
N ASP A 7 -0.26 -1.02 -1.48
CA ASP A 7 0.43 -0.39 -0.36
C ASP A 7 0.56 1.11 -0.60
N ILE A 8 0.50 1.93 0.47
CA ILE A 8 0.66 3.38 0.41
C ILE A 8 1.76 3.87 1.34
N GLU A 9 2.42 4.95 0.93
CA GLU A 9 3.32 5.71 1.79
C GLU A 9 2.76 7.10 2.06
N THR A 10 2.73 7.48 3.32
CA THR A 10 2.09 8.70 3.79
C THR A 10 3.04 9.57 4.61
N THR A 11 2.72 10.84 4.73
CA THR A 11 3.52 11.77 5.54
C THR A 11 3.24 11.65 7.03
N ARG A 12 2.07 11.11 7.41
CA ARG A 12 1.61 10.90 8.79
C ARG A 12 0.73 9.67 8.90
N LEU A 13 0.60 9.14 10.11
CA LEU A 13 -0.28 7.99 10.39
C LEU A 13 -1.78 8.32 10.35
N VAL A 14 -2.15 9.59 10.28
CA VAL A 14 -3.53 10.05 10.16
C VAL A 14 -3.68 11.01 8.99
N ALA A 15 -4.75 10.86 8.23
CA ALA A 15 -5.14 11.80 7.20
C ALA A 15 -5.74 13.05 7.87
N ASP A 16 -5.15 14.20 7.65
CA ASP A 16 -5.65 15.49 8.10
C ASP A 16 -5.72 16.49 6.95
N ASN A 17 -6.31 17.65 7.19
CA ASN A 17 -6.45 18.69 6.15
C ASN A 17 -5.17 19.50 5.90
N GLY A 18 -4.06 19.13 6.54
CA GLY A 18 -2.80 19.86 6.43
C GLY A 18 -1.67 18.97 5.96
N LEU A 19 -1.06 18.23 6.88
CA LEU A 19 0.21 17.54 6.67
C LEU A 19 0.07 16.02 6.47
N GLY A 20 -1.14 15.47 6.67
CA GLY A 20 -1.43 14.04 6.50
C GLY A 20 -1.92 13.72 5.09
N PHE A 21 -1.03 13.43 4.15
CA PHE A 21 -1.34 13.12 2.74
C PHE A 21 -0.51 11.95 2.20
N ILE A 22 -0.93 11.41 1.05
CA ILE A 22 -0.29 10.25 0.43
C ILE A 22 0.84 10.71 -0.50
N LEU A 23 2.04 10.18 -0.29
CA LEU A 23 3.20 10.43 -1.14
C LEU A 23 3.20 9.57 -2.40
N CYS A 24 2.89 8.30 -2.24
CA CYS A 24 2.74 7.35 -3.36
C CYS A 24 1.87 6.16 -2.96
N CYS A 25 1.41 5.45 -3.97
CA CYS A 25 0.77 4.15 -3.86
C CYS A 25 1.35 3.22 -4.91
N SER A 26 1.74 2.02 -4.50
CA SER A 26 2.16 0.95 -5.39
C SER A 26 1.08 -0.13 -5.46
N MET A 27 0.84 -0.64 -6.66
CA MET A 27 -0.19 -1.63 -6.95
C MET A 27 0.33 -2.65 -7.96
N LYS A 28 -0.06 -3.90 -7.80
CA LYS A 28 0.38 -5.00 -8.67
C LYS A 28 -0.71 -6.06 -8.80
N ILE A 29 -0.89 -6.61 -9.97
CA ILE A 29 -1.70 -7.83 -10.15
C ILE A 29 -0.83 -9.05 -9.85
N TRP A 30 -1.38 -10.00 -9.13
CA TRP A 30 -0.72 -11.23 -8.72
C TRP A 30 -0.08 -11.95 -9.92
N HIS A 31 1.18 -12.34 -9.77
CA HIS A 31 2.04 -12.97 -10.78
C HIS A 31 2.35 -12.11 -12.03
N GLU A 32 1.87 -10.90 -12.14
CA GLU A 32 2.35 -9.97 -13.17
C GLU A 32 3.70 -9.37 -12.76
N LYS A 33 4.57 -9.11 -13.75
CA LYS A 33 5.88 -8.48 -13.47
C LYS A 33 5.79 -6.99 -13.19
N LYS A 34 4.73 -6.35 -13.68
CA LYS A 34 4.60 -4.89 -13.66
C LYS A 34 4.01 -4.40 -12.36
N ILE A 35 4.72 -3.52 -11.69
CA ILE A 35 4.21 -2.70 -10.59
C ILE A 35 3.73 -1.38 -11.19
N LYS A 36 2.55 -0.94 -10.80
CA LYS A 36 2.02 0.38 -11.11
C LYS A 36 2.16 1.25 -9.87
N THR A 37 2.98 2.29 -9.95
CA THR A 37 3.10 3.28 -8.88
C THR A 37 2.49 4.59 -9.33
N VAL A 38 1.66 5.18 -8.47
CA VAL A 38 1.16 6.55 -8.59
C VAL A 38 1.84 7.38 -7.52
N ARG A 39 2.52 8.44 -7.90
CA ARG A 39 3.32 9.27 -7.01
C ARG A 39 2.88 10.74 -7.11
N ILE A 40 2.98 11.45 -6.00
CA ILE A 40 2.44 12.79 -5.85
C ILE A 40 3.09 13.81 -6.79
N ASP A 41 4.39 13.66 -7.06
CA ASP A 41 5.15 14.58 -7.92
C ASP A 41 4.89 14.39 -9.43
N ALA A 42 4.11 13.38 -9.83
CA ALA A 42 3.63 13.21 -11.19
C ALA A 42 2.43 14.14 -11.51
N SER A 43 1.83 14.77 -10.50
CA SER A 43 0.80 15.78 -10.69
C SER A 43 1.37 17.03 -11.36
N LYS A 44 0.65 17.58 -12.33
CA LYS A 44 1.01 18.88 -12.99
C LYS A 44 1.01 20.05 -12.01
N ASP A 45 0.24 19.94 -10.94
CA ASP A 45 0.09 20.98 -9.92
C ASP A 45 0.98 20.78 -8.69
N TYR A 46 1.81 19.73 -8.68
CA TYR A 46 2.68 19.40 -7.53
C TYR A 46 3.53 20.58 -7.06
N LYS A 47 4.15 21.32 -8.00
CA LYS A 47 4.98 22.48 -7.66
C LYS A 47 4.18 23.64 -7.06
N LYS A 48 2.87 23.71 -7.29
CA LYS A 48 1.99 24.74 -6.73
C LYS A 48 1.49 24.38 -5.34
N CYS A 49 1.30 23.09 -5.09
CA CYS A 49 0.79 22.58 -3.82
C CYS A 49 1.36 21.18 -3.54
N LEU A 50 2.39 21.09 -2.69
CA LEU A 50 3.10 19.85 -2.36
C LEU A 50 2.24 18.84 -1.61
N TYR A 51 1.15 19.27 -0.98
CA TYR A 51 0.27 18.41 -0.15
C TYR A 51 -1.05 18.03 -0.84
N ASN A 52 -1.18 18.33 -2.13
CA ASN A 52 -2.36 17.93 -2.90
C ASN A 52 -2.15 16.54 -3.48
N ASP A 53 -2.64 15.53 -2.78
CA ASP A 53 -2.58 14.13 -3.19
C ASP A 53 -3.79 13.66 -4.03
N THR A 54 -4.64 14.59 -4.49
CA THR A 54 -5.81 14.27 -5.33
C THR A 54 -5.43 13.43 -6.55
N PHE A 55 -4.30 13.74 -7.18
CA PHE A 55 -3.78 12.97 -8.30
C PHE A 55 -3.48 11.51 -7.91
N VAL A 56 -2.95 11.28 -6.71
CA VAL A 56 -2.63 9.93 -6.23
C VAL A 56 -3.91 9.15 -5.97
N VAL A 57 -4.85 9.71 -5.21
CA VAL A 57 -6.10 9.01 -4.86
C VAL A 57 -7.02 8.79 -6.06
N ASP A 58 -6.98 9.65 -7.08
CA ASP A 58 -7.68 9.41 -8.35
C ASP A 58 -6.99 8.30 -9.15
N GLY A 59 -5.65 8.34 -9.25
CA GLY A 59 -4.89 7.30 -9.96
C GLY A 59 -5.05 5.91 -9.35
N ILE A 60 -5.21 5.80 -8.02
CA ILE A 60 -5.54 4.53 -7.34
C ILE A 60 -6.92 4.04 -7.78
N ALA A 61 -7.94 4.90 -7.71
CA ALA A 61 -9.30 4.53 -8.07
C ALA A 61 -9.43 4.16 -9.56
N ASP A 62 -8.80 4.94 -10.44
CA ASP A 62 -8.79 4.67 -11.88
C ASP A 62 -8.15 3.33 -12.20
N TRP A 63 -7.04 2.99 -11.51
CA TRP A 63 -6.38 1.71 -11.66
C TRP A 63 -7.26 0.56 -11.18
N LEU A 64 -7.91 0.70 -10.02
CA LEU A 64 -8.82 -0.32 -9.48
C LEU A 64 -10.03 -0.53 -10.39
N ILE A 65 -10.60 0.54 -10.93
CA ILE A 65 -11.71 0.46 -11.90
C ILE A 65 -11.27 -0.25 -13.19
N LYS A 66 -10.09 0.09 -13.68
CA LYS A 66 -9.56 -0.50 -14.92
C LYS A 66 -9.22 -1.98 -14.77
N GLU A 67 -8.53 -2.33 -13.68
CA GLU A 67 -8.06 -3.70 -13.46
C GLU A 67 -9.15 -4.59 -12.87
N ASP A 68 -10.16 -4.04 -12.22
CA ASP A 68 -11.30 -4.73 -11.63
C ASP A 68 -10.90 -6.01 -10.85
N PRO A 69 -10.02 -5.90 -9.82
CA PRO A 69 -9.61 -7.05 -9.04
C PRO A 69 -10.76 -7.56 -8.18
N GLU A 70 -10.89 -8.87 -8.06
CA GLU A 70 -11.87 -9.50 -7.15
C GLU A 70 -11.44 -9.39 -5.68
N VAL A 71 -10.13 -9.36 -5.42
CA VAL A 71 -9.55 -9.27 -4.07
C VAL A 71 -8.36 -8.32 -4.09
N ILE A 72 -8.28 -7.44 -3.11
CA ILE A 72 -7.11 -6.61 -2.82
C ILE A 72 -6.44 -7.16 -1.57
N VAL A 73 -5.16 -7.52 -1.70
CA VAL A 73 -4.30 -7.98 -0.60
C VAL A 73 -3.49 -6.82 -0.08
N THR A 74 -3.47 -6.65 1.25
CA THR A 74 -2.71 -5.61 1.95
C THR A 74 -2.00 -6.18 3.17
N TYR A 75 -1.16 -5.39 3.81
CA TYR A 75 -0.64 -5.67 5.13
C TYR A 75 -1.03 -4.57 6.12
N ASN A 76 -1.98 -4.84 7.01
CA ASN A 76 -2.64 -3.88 7.91
C ASN A 76 -3.49 -2.82 7.17
N GLY A 77 -3.83 -3.08 5.91
CA GLY A 77 -4.52 -2.11 5.05
C GLY A 77 -5.99 -1.95 5.38
N ASP A 78 -6.63 -2.92 6.00
CA ASP A 78 -8.00 -2.78 6.52
C ASP A 78 -8.09 -1.70 7.59
N PHE A 79 -7.01 -1.48 8.31
CA PHE A 79 -6.92 -0.50 9.38
C PHE A 79 -6.24 0.81 8.92
N PHE A 80 -5.33 0.75 7.95
CA PHE A 80 -4.54 1.91 7.54
C PHE A 80 -4.81 2.34 6.08
N ASP A 81 -4.37 1.57 5.09
CA ASP A 81 -4.34 2.00 3.68
C ASP A 81 -5.73 2.37 3.16
N ILE A 82 -6.69 1.48 3.29
CA ILE A 82 -8.02 1.64 2.72
C ILE A 82 -8.80 2.79 3.40
N PRO A 83 -8.86 2.87 4.75
CA PRO A 83 -9.45 4.01 5.43
C PRO A 83 -8.75 5.32 5.10
N TYR A 84 -7.42 5.32 5.00
CA TYR A 84 -6.64 6.52 4.68
C TYR A 84 -6.99 7.05 3.29
N ILE A 85 -6.94 6.21 2.26
CA ILE A 85 -7.30 6.56 0.89
C ILE A 85 -8.73 7.10 0.84
N ASN A 86 -9.68 6.41 1.46
CA ASN A 86 -11.08 6.83 1.48
C ASN A 86 -11.27 8.18 2.20
N THR A 87 -10.57 8.42 3.32
CA THR A 87 -10.59 9.70 4.02
C THR A 87 -10.11 10.83 3.10
N ARG A 88 -8.99 10.63 2.40
CA ARG A 88 -8.46 11.62 1.46
C ARG A 88 -9.40 11.86 0.28
N ARG A 89 -10.00 10.79 -0.28
CA ARG A 89 -10.97 10.91 -1.38
C ARG A 89 -12.21 11.69 -0.96
N LEU A 90 -12.82 11.33 0.16
CA LEU A 90 -14.01 12.03 0.68
C LEU A 90 -13.71 13.49 1.02
N GLY A 91 -12.55 13.79 1.63
CA GLY A 91 -12.10 15.16 1.89
C GLY A 91 -11.89 15.98 0.61
N ALA A 92 -11.57 15.33 -0.50
CA ALA A 92 -11.47 15.96 -1.84
C ALA A 92 -12.79 15.96 -2.62
N ASN A 93 -13.94 15.68 -1.97
CA ASN A 93 -15.26 15.55 -2.61
C ASN A 93 -15.33 14.48 -3.71
N LYS A 94 -14.57 13.40 -3.55
CA LYS A 94 -14.57 12.24 -4.45
C LYS A 94 -15.39 11.09 -3.84
N LYS A 95 -15.85 10.16 -4.69
CA LYS A 95 -16.45 8.90 -4.22
C LYS A 95 -15.38 8.05 -3.52
N PRO A 96 -15.73 7.21 -2.54
CA PRO A 96 -14.81 6.24 -1.97
C PRO A 96 -14.25 5.29 -3.06
N LEU A 97 -13.28 4.46 -2.70
CA LEU A 97 -12.79 3.40 -3.59
C LEU A 97 -13.95 2.51 -4.04
N PRO A 98 -13.88 1.91 -5.24
CA PRO A 98 -14.85 0.93 -5.69
C PRO A 98 -14.93 -0.23 -4.70
N PRO A 99 -16.13 -0.83 -4.51
CA PRO A 99 -16.29 -1.95 -3.61
C PRO A 99 -15.43 -3.14 -4.10
N CYS A 100 -14.66 -3.73 -3.19
CA CYS A 100 -13.82 -4.89 -3.44
C CYS A 100 -13.73 -5.74 -2.18
N ARG A 101 -13.35 -7.02 -2.30
CA ARG A 101 -12.97 -7.82 -1.14
C ARG A 101 -11.55 -7.48 -0.72
N TYR A 102 -11.33 -7.43 0.58
CA TYR A 102 -10.00 -7.18 1.14
C TYR A 102 -9.48 -8.42 1.87
N MET A 103 -8.21 -8.72 1.68
CA MET A 103 -7.49 -9.75 2.41
C MET A 103 -6.28 -9.10 3.10
N ASP A 104 -6.34 -9.00 4.42
CA ASP A 104 -5.31 -8.36 5.22
C ASP A 104 -4.38 -9.40 5.86
N HIS A 105 -3.12 -9.43 5.42
CA HIS A 105 -2.13 -10.37 5.93
C HIS A 105 -1.62 -10.05 7.34
N PHE A 106 -1.86 -8.86 7.87
CA PHE A 106 -1.71 -8.61 9.30
C PHE A 106 -2.63 -9.51 10.12
N LYS A 107 -3.89 -9.64 9.69
CA LYS A 107 -4.86 -10.55 10.33
C LYS A 107 -4.44 -12.02 10.16
N THR A 108 -3.92 -12.39 8.98
CA THR A 108 -3.36 -13.73 8.74
C THR A 108 -2.23 -14.02 9.73
N SER A 109 -1.27 -13.10 9.89
CA SER A 109 -0.18 -13.23 10.85
C SER A 109 -0.69 -13.39 12.28
N ARG A 110 -1.65 -12.55 12.66
CA ARG A 110 -2.19 -12.51 14.03
C ARG A 110 -2.94 -13.78 14.42
N TYR A 111 -3.75 -14.34 13.52
CA TYR A 111 -4.66 -15.43 13.86
C TYR A 111 -4.15 -16.81 13.44
N ASN A 112 -3.26 -16.89 12.46
CA ASN A 112 -2.83 -18.16 11.88
C ASN A 112 -1.35 -18.45 12.04
N LEU A 113 -0.53 -17.46 12.41
CA LEU A 113 0.90 -17.60 12.64
C LEU A 113 1.25 -17.16 14.07
N LYS A 114 2.34 -17.67 14.60
CA LYS A 114 2.90 -17.30 15.92
C LYS A 114 4.25 -16.61 15.72
N LEU A 115 4.22 -15.38 15.22
CA LEU A 115 5.44 -14.60 14.94
C LEU A 115 5.90 -13.84 16.18
N HIS A 116 7.21 -13.55 16.26
CA HIS A 116 7.80 -12.73 17.31
C HIS A 116 7.40 -11.25 17.21
N SER A 117 7.01 -10.81 16.04
CA SER A 117 6.53 -9.44 15.75
C SER A 117 5.45 -9.50 14.69
N MET A 118 4.55 -8.51 14.71
CA MET A 118 3.40 -8.41 13.79
C MET A 118 3.68 -7.57 12.54
N GLY A 119 4.95 -7.21 12.26
CA GLY A 119 5.32 -6.46 11.06
C GLY A 119 5.50 -7.36 9.84
N LEU A 120 5.32 -6.80 8.63
CA LEU A 120 5.55 -7.51 7.36
C LEU A 120 6.97 -8.09 7.30
N ASN A 121 7.97 -7.38 7.82
CA ASN A 121 9.35 -7.88 7.89
C ASN A 121 9.48 -9.16 8.71
N ALA A 122 8.82 -9.24 9.86
CA ALA A 122 8.86 -10.43 10.70
C ALA A 122 8.20 -11.64 10.00
N MET A 123 7.13 -11.38 9.26
CA MET A 123 6.48 -12.40 8.44
C MET A 123 7.41 -12.87 7.31
N ALA A 124 8.01 -11.92 6.58
CA ALA A 124 8.93 -12.20 5.49
C ALA A 124 10.16 -12.99 5.95
N GLU A 125 10.79 -12.58 7.04
CA GLU A 125 11.94 -13.26 7.66
C GLU A 125 11.59 -14.69 8.06
N HIS A 126 10.48 -14.88 8.79
CA HIS A 126 10.06 -16.19 9.25
C HIS A 126 9.72 -17.14 8.10
N LEU A 127 9.12 -16.62 7.03
CA LEU A 127 8.75 -17.39 5.84
C LEU A 127 9.92 -17.62 4.87
N GLY A 128 11.09 -17.05 5.12
CA GLY A 128 12.24 -17.16 4.24
C GLY A 128 12.00 -16.52 2.88
N VAL A 129 11.40 -15.33 2.87
CA VAL A 129 11.18 -14.53 1.66
C VAL A 129 12.50 -13.94 1.20
N VAL A 130 12.74 -13.91 -0.12
CA VAL A 130 14.02 -13.51 -0.71
C VAL A 130 14.26 -12.00 -0.58
N HIS A 131 13.21 -11.21 -0.82
CA HIS A 131 13.28 -9.76 -0.71
C HIS A 131 13.04 -9.31 0.73
N HIS A 132 13.72 -8.25 1.14
CA HIS A 132 13.60 -7.68 2.46
C HIS A 132 13.24 -6.21 2.39
N LYS A 133 12.37 -5.79 3.27
CA LYS A 133 11.96 -4.40 3.42
C LYS A 133 13.15 -3.50 3.74
N THR A 134 13.24 -2.35 3.07
CA THR A 134 14.22 -1.30 3.40
C THR A 134 13.81 -0.54 4.68
N ARG A 135 14.78 0.02 5.39
CA ARG A 135 14.54 0.91 6.53
C ARG A 135 15.17 2.26 6.24
N PHE A 136 14.42 3.32 6.47
CA PHE A 136 14.91 4.67 6.34
C PHE A 136 14.67 5.46 7.63
N GLU A 137 15.54 6.43 7.86
CA GLU A 137 15.35 7.39 8.94
C GLU A 137 14.12 8.26 8.71
N PRO A 138 13.37 8.66 9.76
CA PRO A 138 12.17 9.49 9.62
C PRO A 138 12.39 10.80 8.85
N ILE A 139 13.62 11.32 8.84
CA ILE A 139 14.00 12.52 8.10
C ILE A 139 13.79 12.39 6.57
N VAL A 140 13.83 11.14 6.03
CA VAL A 140 13.58 10.89 4.60
C VAL A 140 12.14 11.26 4.26
N TRP A 141 11.16 10.84 5.08
CA TRP A 141 9.75 11.22 4.90
C TRP A 141 9.52 12.72 5.05
N GLN A 142 10.17 13.35 6.04
CA GLN A 142 10.08 14.79 6.23
C GLN A 142 10.60 15.55 5.00
N ARG A 143 11.76 15.18 4.47
CA ARG A 143 12.32 15.84 3.28
C ARG A 143 11.47 15.60 2.04
N ALA A 144 10.95 14.39 1.84
CA ALA A 144 10.03 14.09 0.75
C ALA A 144 8.74 14.91 0.85
N MET A 145 8.17 15.07 2.06
CA MET A 145 7.00 15.92 2.31
C MET A 145 7.25 17.38 1.88
N PHE A 146 8.47 17.87 2.04
CA PHE A 146 8.85 19.22 1.63
C PHE A 146 9.44 19.31 0.20
N GLY A 147 9.21 18.29 -0.63
CA GLY A 147 9.50 18.31 -2.05
C GLY A 147 10.87 17.78 -2.45
N SER A 148 11.61 17.11 -1.56
CA SER A 148 12.86 16.44 -1.92
C SER A 148 12.58 15.25 -2.84
N LYS A 149 12.86 15.42 -4.14
CA LYS A 149 12.68 14.35 -5.13
C LYS A 149 13.55 13.11 -4.84
N PRO A 150 14.84 13.23 -4.47
CA PRO A 150 15.67 12.06 -4.16
C PRO A 150 15.12 11.24 -2.97
N ASP A 151 14.56 11.90 -1.96
CA ASP A 151 13.96 11.21 -0.82
C ASP A 151 12.60 10.61 -1.18
N LEU A 152 11.80 11.27 -2.01
CA LEU A 152 10.57 10.69 -2.56
C LEU A 152 10.86 9.46 -3.44
N ASP A 153 11.93 9.47 -4.25
CA ASP A 153 12.34 8.32 -5.06
C ASP A 153 12.69 7.10 -4.17
N LYS A 154 13.32 7.33 -3.00
CA LYS A 154 13.57 6.26 -2.01
C LYS A 154 12.28 5.70 -1.42
N ILE A 155 11.33 6.57 -1.08
CA ILE A 155 10.01 6.16 -0.54
C ILE A 155 9.22 5.36 -1.58
N VAL A 156 9.23 5.80 -2.84
CA VAL A 156 8.60 5.06 -3.95
C VAL A 156 9.20 3.66 -4.09
N HIS A 157 10.54 3.57 -4.09
CA HIS A 157 11.20 2.26 -4.15
C HIS A 157 10.85 1.37 -2.96
N HIS A 158 10.72 1.95 -1.76
CA HIS A 158 10.28 1.24 -0.56
C HIS A 158 8.87 0.66 -0.73
N CYS A 159 7.92 1.47 -1.14
CA CYS A 159 6.54 1.07 -1.41
C CYS A 159 6.45 -0.05 -2.47
N GLU A 160 7.26 0.04 -3.54
CA GLU A 160 7.34 -1.00 -4.57
C GLU A 160 7.91 -2.32 -4.03
N LEU A 161 8.93 -2.23 -3.19
CA LEU A 161 9.53 -3.40 -2.55
C LEU A 161 8.57 -4.07 -1.56
N ASP A 162 7.80 -3.27 -0.80
CA ASP A 162 6.78 -3.81 0.11
C ASP A 162 5.71 -4.62 -0.64
N ILE A 163 5.31 -4.22 -1.85
CA ILE A 163 4.43 -5.00 -2.73
C ILE A 163 5.06 -6.34 -3.12
N VAL A 164 6.35 -6.37 -3.46
CA VAL A 164 7.05 -7.61 -3.82
C VAL A 164 7.13 -8.55 -2.62
N VAL A 165 7.52 -8.02 -1.46
CA VAL A 165 7.60 -8.79 -0.21
C VAL A 165 6.22 -9.33 0.19
N LEU A 166 5.18 -8.51 0.06
CA LEU A 166 3.81 -8.91 0.39
C LEU A 166 3.30 -10.04 -0.54
N GLU A 167 3.60 -9.97 -1.85
CA GLU A 167 3.25 -11.03 -2.79
C GLU A 167 3.98 -12.35 -2.45
N GLU A 168 5.29 -12.30 -2.19
CA GLU A 168 6.06 -13.50 -1.80
C GLU A 168 5.54 -14.10 -0.49
N CYS A 169 5.17 -13.25 0.48
CA CYS A 169 4.53 -13.71 1.71
C CYS A 169 3.15 -14.34 1.42
N HIS A 170 2.35 -13.74 0.54
CA HIS A 170 1.06 -14.28 0.13
C HIS A 170 1.19 -15.70 -0.42
N ASP A 171 2.13 -15.93 -1.35
CA ASP A 171 2.38 -17.25 -1.94
C ASP A 171 2.71 -18.30 -0.88
N LYS A 172 3.52 -17.93 0.12
CA LYS A 172 3.92 -18.80 1.22
C LYS A 172 2.77 -19.17 2.18
N VAL A 173 1.83 -18.24 2.41
CA VAL A 173 0.71 -18.48 3.35
C VAL A 173 -0.53 -19.07 2.69
N LEU A 174 -0.62 -19.13 1.38
CA LEU A 174 -1.75 -19.72 0.66
C LEU A 174 -2.20 -21.09 1.20
N PRO A 175 -1.32 -22.06 1.56
CA PRO A 175 -1.73 -23.33 2.11
C PRO A 175 -2.47 -23.22 3.44
N VAL A 176 -2.15 -22.21 4.25
CA VAL A 176 -2.82 -21.93 5.52
C VAL A 176 -4.20 -21.30 5.27
N LEU A 177 -4.28 -20.36 4.32
CA LEU A 177 -5.52 -19.68 3.95
C LEU A 177 -6.57 -20.65 3.38
N ARG A 178 -6.17 -21.57 2.53
CA ARG A 178 -7.08 -22.61 1.95
C ARG A 178 -7.73 -23.52 2.98
N LYS A 179 -7.15 -23.66 4.18
CA LYS A 179 -7.72 -24.43 5.29
C LYS A 179 -8.78 -23.66 6.06
N LEU A 180 -8.84 -22.34 5.90
CA LEU A 180 -9.85 -21.50 6.50
C LEU A 180 -11.11 -21.53 5.60
N LYS A 181 -12.00 -22.50 5.85
CA LYS A 181 -13.27 -22.62 5.10
C LYS A 181 -14.00 -21.29 5.10
N GLY A 182 -14.20 -20.70 3.93
CA GLY A 182 -15.01 -19.49 3.69
C GLY A 182 -14.24 -18.19 3.48
N VAL A 183 -12.92 -18.22 3.31
CA VAL A 183 -12.10 -17.01 3.05
C VAL A 183 -11.74 -16.85 1.56
N LEU A 184 -12.01 -17.86 0.74
CA LEU A 184 -11.83 -17.82 -0.73
C LEU A 184 -13.15 -18.10 -1.43
#